data_d881c9ab91f0a8255a46e327e520f9ab
#
_entry.id   d881c9ab91f0a8255a46e327e520f9ab
#
_cell.length_a   1.000
_cell.length_b   1.000
_cell.length_c   1.000
_cell.angle_alpha   90.00
_cell.angle_beta   90.00
_cell.angle_gamma   90.00
#
_symmetry.space_group_name_H-M   'P 1'
#
loop_
_entity.id
_entity.type
_entity.pdbx_description
1 polymer ?
#
loop_
_entity_poly.entity_id
_entity_poly.type
_entity_poly.pdbx_seq_one_letter_code
_entity_poly.pdbx_strand_id
1 'polypeptide(L)'
;MSSVTERIKELLQRHIIVKDAAVGTSLIGTRRDILPELISLNERERVVAMHEASIKAGATIITTNTFLSDPLSLASCGVEATTGEVVAAALAAAKEARTRSGKEVFIAGSIGPSTRNISLAIDLKEEELRESYKVLIEALNREGVDIFLIESITDVRNAEIAAEVCREVSPEVPIIFSATLSKINGLLASGRPVEKFVEDVTKFEPLAIGFNCSHGVKNVVDSIELLTRFTSLPTYAAPSAGIPDAKGKYPETVKKHTETLRTAAERGLLSIVGGCCGTTAEYTRSIAQMARHYKARK
;
A
#
# COMPACT_ATOMS: atom_id res chain seq x y z
N MET A 1 -1.09 -25.63 9.25
CA MET A 1 -0.33 -24.69 8.36
C MET A 1 -0.06 -23.44 9.17
N SER A 2 1.13 -22.84 9.05
CA SER A 2 1.43 -21.55 9.71
C SER A 2 0.53 -20.45 9.16
N SER A 3 0.16 -19.49 10.02
CA SER A 3 -0.66 -18.34 9.61
C SER A 3 0.10 -17.45 8.59
N VAL A 4 -0.63 -16.63 7.85
CA VAL A 4 -0.01 -15.63 6.95
C VAL A 4 0.98 -14.75 7.72
N THR A 5 0.59 -14.31 8.90
CA THR A 5 1.44 -13.49 9.78
C THR A 5 2.74 -14.20 10.15
N GLU A 6 2.69 -15.48 10.52
CA GLU A 6 3.89 -16.27 10.86
C GLU A 6 4.80 -16.42 9.65
N ARG A 7 4.25 -16.73 8.48
CA ARG A 7 5.02 -16.86 7.23
C ARG A 7 5.73 -15.55 6.85
N ILE A 8 5.05 -14.41 6.98
CA ILE A 8 5.66 -13.10 6.71
C ILE A 8 6.75 -12.80 7.74
N LYS A 9 6.51 -13.07 9.03
CA LYS A 9 7.52 -12.91 10.08
C LYS A 9 8.75 -13.79 9.86
N GLU A 10 8.58 -15.03 9.41
CA GLU A 10 9.69 -15.91 9.03
C GLU A 10 10.51 -15.34 7.84
N LEU A 11 9.85 -14.80 6.82
CA LEU A 11 10.54 -14.14 5.70
C LEU A 11 11.33 -12.92 6.17
N LEU A 12 10.77 -12.09 7.05
CA LEU A 12 11.44 -10.92 7.63
C LEU A 12 12.68 -11.29 8.45
N GLN A 13 12.76 -12.50 9.03
CA GLN A 13 13.97 -12.96 9.69
C GLN A 13 15.12 -13.21 8.72
N ARG A 14 14.82 -13.47 7.45
CA ARG A 14 15.79 -13.86 6.42
C ARG A 14 16.25 -12.69 5.57
N HIS A 15 15.33 -11.85 5.12
CA HIS A 15 15.63 -10.75 4.20
C HIS A 15 14.53 -9.67 4.20
N ILE A 16 14.82 -8.54 3.56
CA ILE A 16 13.82 -7.50 3.28
C ILE A 16 12.78 -8.05 2.30
N ILE A 17 11.51 -7.91 2.62
CA ILE A 17 10.40 -8.31 1.77
C ILE A 17 10.16 -7.25 0.70
N VAL A 18 9.88 -7.68 -0.54
CA VAL A 18 9.64 -6.77 -1.66
C VAL A 18 8.14 -6.74 -2.01
N LYS A 19 7.56 -5.57 -1.91
CA LYS A 19 6.22 -5.25 -2.41
C LYS A 19 6.31 -4.80 -3.87
N ASP A 20 5.25 -4.96 -4.63
CA ASP A 20 5.15 -4.52 -6.03
C ASP A 20 5.34 -3.00 -6.22
N ALA A 21 5.29 -2.56 -7.47
CA ALA A 21 5.28 -1.16 -7.88
C ALA A 21 3.87 -0.56 -7.79
N ALA A 22 3.70 0.64 -8.35
CA ALA A 22 2.42 1.31 -8.43
C ALA A 22 1.38 0.52 -9.24
N VAL A 23 0.22 0.30 -8.66
CA VAL A 23 -0.93 -0.29 -9.37
C VAL A 23 -1.59 0.76 -10.26
N GLY A 24 -2.12 1.84 -9.67
CA GLY A 24 -2.89 2.84 -10.39
C GLY A 24 -2.13 3.44 -11.58
N THR A 25 -0.94 4.04 -11.35
CA THR A 25 -0.19 4.68 -12.46
C THR A 25 0.33 3.69 -13.50
N SER A 26 0.53 2.42 -13.15
CA SER A 26 0.87 1.37 -14.12
C SER A 26 -0.30 1.04 -15.05
N LEU A 27 -1.52 1.12 -14.54
CA LEU A 27 -2.72 0.82 -15.30
C LEU A 27 -3.20 2.01 -16.13
N ILE A 28 -3.17 3.24 -15.62
CA ILE A 28 -3.67 4.40 -16.35
C ILE A 28 -2.60 5.16 -17.15
N GLY A 29 -1.32 4.99 -16.81
CA GLY A 29 -0.25 5.79 -17.43
C GLY A 29 -0.43 7.28 -17.14
N THR A 30 -0.56 8.09 -18.21
CA THR A 30 -0.80 9.53 -18.13
C THR A 30 -2.29 9.92 -18.17
N ARG A 31 -3.19 8.95 -18.34
CA ARG A 31 -4.65 9.19 -18.37
C ARG A 31 -5.11 9.72 -17.02
N ARG A 32 -6.09 10.63 -17.04
CA ARG A 32 -6.70 11.22 -15.82
C ARG A 32 -8.23 11.15 -15.85
N ASP A 33 -8.78 10.55 -16.89
CA ASP A 33 -10.19 10.44 -17.21
C ASP A 33 -10.80 9.10 -16.76
N ILE A 34 -10.03 8.25 -16.14
CA ILE A 34 -10.46 6.93 -15.71
C ILE A 34 -10.02 6.63 -14.28
N LEU A 35 -10.92 6.02 -13.53
CA LEU A 35 -10.61 5.44 -12.23
C LEU A 35 -9.87 4.10 -12.44
N PRO A 36 -8.65 3.93 -11.91
CA PRO A 36 -7.85 2.71 -12.12
C PRO A 36 -8.60 1.42 -11.76
N GLU A 37 -9.40 1.43 -10.71
CA GLU A 37 -10.16 0.30 -10.18
C GLU A 37 -11.08 -0.33 -11.22
N LEU A 38 -11.69 0.49 -12.11
CA LEU A 38 -12.58 0.02 -13.18
C LEU A 38 -11.87 -0.78 -14.27
N ILE A 39 -10.54 -0.66 -14.38
CA ILE A 39 -9.76 -1.48 -15.31
C ILE A 39 -9.84 -2.95 -14.93
N SER A 40 -10.00 -3.28 -13.65
CA SER A 40 -10.19 -4.66 -13.20
C SER A 40 -11.47 -5.30 -13.75
N LEU A 41 -12.52 -4.51 -13.94
CA LEU A 41 -13.78 -4.96 -14.53
C LEU A 41 -13.70 -5.09 -16.07
N ASN A 42 -13.06 -4.12 -16.71
CA ASN A 42 -13.17 -3.95 -18.16
C ASN A 42 -11.97 -4.53 -18.94
N GLU A 43 -10.80 -4.61 -18.31
CA GLU A 43 -9.52 -5.00 -18.95
C GLU A 43 -8.74 -5.98 -18.04
N ARG A 44 -9.39 -7.04 -17.55
CA ARG A 44 -8.83 -7.99 -16.57
C ARG A 44 -7.43 -8.48 -16.92
N GLU A 45 -7.19 -8.91 -18.16
CA GLU A 45 -5.87 -9.43 -18.59
C GLU A 45 -4.76 -8.38 -18.46
N ARG A 46 -5.07 -7.11 -18.57
CA ARG A 46 -4.12 -6.02 -18.33
C ARG A 46 -3.70 -5.95 -16.86
N VAL A 47 -4.64 -6.15 -15.93
CA VAL A 47 -4.35 -6.20 -14.50
C VAL A 47 -3.56 -7.45 -14.15
N VAL A 48 -3.93 -8.60 -14.72
CA VAL A 48 -3.18 -9.87 -14.58
C VAL A 48 -1.73 -9.68 -15.04
N ALA A 49 -1.51 -9.14 -16.24
CA ALA A 49 -0.18 -8.92 -16.80
C ALA A 49 0.67 -7.96 -15.95
N MET A 50 0.07 -6.94 -15.37
CA MET A 50 0.75 -6.01 -14.45
C MET A 50 1.24 -6.74 -13.19
N HIS A 51 0.40 -7.57 -12.57
CA HIS A 51 0.77 -8.37 -11.41
C HIS A 51 1.84 -9.42 -11.76
N GLU A 52 1.70 -10.13 -12.89
CA GLU A 52 2.71 -11.08 -13.37
C GLU A 52 4.07 -10.42 -13.57
N ALA A 53 4.09 -9.21 -14.17
CA ALA A 53 5.32 -8.44 -14.35
C ALA A 53 5.99 -8.10 -13.01
N SER A 54 5.21 -7.73 -11.99
CA SER A 54 5.69 -7.44 -10.64
C SER A 54 6.24 -8.70 -9.95
N ILE A 55 5.53 -9.82 -10.03
CA ILE A 55 5.95 -11.10 -9.46
C ILE A 55 7.23 -11.62 -10.16
N LYS A 56 7.29 -11.52 -11.49
CA LYS A 56 8.49 -11.86 -12.28
C LYS A 56 9.68 -10.98 -11.90
N ALA A 57 9.44 -9.72 -11.56
CA ALA A 57 10.44 -8.77 -11.09
C ALA A 57 10.95 -9.07 -9.68
N GLY A 58 10.26 -9.89 -8.90
CA GLY A 58 10.68 -10.34 -7.57
C GLY A 58 9.82 -9.83 -6.42
N ALA A 59 8.63 -9.30 -6.69
CA ALA A 59 7.68 -8.99 -5.64
C ALA A 59 7.19 -10.26 -4.95
N THR A 60 7.13 -10.22 -3.61
CA THR A 60 6.54 -11.24 -2.74
C THR A 60 5.23 -10.77 -2.09
N ILE A 61 4.93 -9.48 -2.18
CA ILE A 61 3.63 -8.89 -1.88
C ILE A 61 3.15 -8.15 -3.14
N ILE A 62 1.95 -8.44 -3.60
CA ILE A 62 1.25 -7.69 -4.64
C ILE A 62 0.01 -7.01 -4.07
N THR A 63 -0.30 -5.83 -4.56
CA THR A 63 -1.38 -4.98 -4.04
C THR A 63 -2.58 -5.02 -4.97
N THR A 64 -3.78 -5.25 -4.44
CA THR A 64 -5.01 -5.25 -5.24
C THR A 64 -5.32 -3.86 -5.81
N ASN A 65 -6.04 -3.83 -6.93
CA ASN A 65 -6.50 -2.59 -7.55
C ASN A 65 -7.84 -2.14 -6.92
N THR A 66 -7.82 -1.82 -5.61
CA THR A 66 -9.02 -1.53 -4.81
C THR A 66 -8.90 -0.26 -3.95
N PHE A 67 -7.98 0.64 -4.28
CA PHE A 67 -7.62 1.81 -3.46
C PHE A 67 -8.80 2.73 -3.15
N LEU A 68 -9.65 3.08 -4.14
CA LEU A 68 -10.86 3.89 -3.99
C LEU A 68 -12.12 3.07 -4.27
N SER A 69 -12.18 1.83 -3.75
CA SER A 69 -13.32 0.93 -3.99
C SER A 69 -14.36 0.93 -2.88
N ASP A 70 -14.22 1.78 -1.86
CA ASP A 70 -15.25 1.97 -0.86
C ASP A 70 -16.47 2.71 -1.47
N PRO A 71 -17.71 2.47 -0.98
CA PRO A 71 -18.92 3.05 -1.54
C PRO A 71 -18.93 4.58 -1.65
N LEU A 72 -18.37 5.28 -0.65
CA LEU A 72 -18.29 6.75 -0.68
C LEU A 72 -17.37 7.22 -1.80
N SER A 73 -16.25 6.54 -2.02
CA SER A 73 -15.30 6.87 -3.09
C SER A 73 -15.89 6.58 -4.47
N LEU A 74 -16.50 5.41 -4.67
CA LEU A 74 -17.15 5.06 -5.94
C LEU A 74 -18.27 6.05 -6.29
N ALA A 75 -19.12 6.39 -5.33
CA ALA A 75 -20.18 7.38 -5.52
C ALA A 75 -19.62 8.77 -5.86
N SER A 76 -18.57 9.22 -5.17
CA SER A 76 -17.90 10.50 -5.42
C SER A 76 -17.28 10.57 -6.83
N CYS A 77 -16.88 9.42 -7.37
CA CYS A 77 -16.33 9.30 -8.72
C CYS A 77 -17.39 9.03 -9.80
N GLY A 78 -18.68 9.00 -9.44
CA GLY A 78 -19.79 8.74 -10.36
C GLY A 78 -19.78 7.32 -10.93
N VAL A 79 -19.27 6.34 -10.17
CA VAL A 79 -19.17 4.93 -10.57
C VAL A 79 -20.45 4.20 -10.20
N GLU A 80 -21.05 3.50 -11.16
CA GLU A 80 -22.25 2.69 -10.95
C GLU A 80 -21.94 1.28 -10.41
N ALA A 81 -20.72 0.77 -10.68
CA ALA A 81 -20.30 -0.55 -10.19
C ALA A 81 -20.23 -0.56 -8.67
N THR A 82 -20.64 -1.67 -8.07
CA THR A 82 -20.59 -1.86 -6.63
C THR A 82 -19.17 -2.19 -6.15
N THR A 83 -18.88 -1.88 -4.89
CA THR A 83 -17.64 -2.31 -4.21
C THR A 83 -17.38 -3.80 -4.39
N GLY A 84 -18.42 -4.64 -4.24
CA GLY A 84 -18.31 -6.10 -4.39
C GLY A 84 -17.83 -6.52 -5.76
N GLU A 85 -18.36 -5.93 -6.84
CA GLU A 85 -17.95 -6.22 -8.22
C GLU A 85 -16.51 -5.81 -8.48
N VAL A 86 -16.13 -4.59 -8.07
CA VAL A 86 -14.76 -4.08 -8.26
C VAL A 86 -13.76 -4.94 -7.49
N VAL A 87 -14.02 -5.24 -6.22
CA VAL A 87 -13.15 -6.07 -5.39
C VAL A 87 -13.01 -7.48 -5.94
N ALA A 88 -14.13 -8.13 -6.31
CA ALA A 88 -14.09 -9.47 -6.89
C ALA A 88 -13.25 -9.53 -8.17
N ALA A 89 -13.40 -8.56 -9.08
CA ALA A 89 -12.62 -8.48 -10.30
C ALA A 89 -11.11 -8.26 -10.03
N ALA A 90 -10.78 -7.33 -9.11
CA ALA A 90 -9.40 -7.04 -8.74
C ALA A 90 -8.70 -8.26 -8.10
N LEU A 91 -9.38 -8.93 -7.16
CA LEU A 91 -8.86 -10.12 -6.49
C LEU A 91 -8.74 -11.30 -7.44
N ALA A 92 -9.70 -11.49 -8.35
CA ALA A 92 -9.62 -12.52 -9.38
C ALA A 92 -8.37 -12.36 -10.25
N ALA A 93 -8.04 -11.13 -10.67
CA ALA A 93 -6.83 -10.85 -11.44
C ALA A 93 -5.54 -11.11 -10.63
N ALA A 94 -5.48 -10.66 -9.37
CA ALA A 94 -4.32 -10.89 -8.50
C ALA A 94 -4.08 -12.37 -8.22
N LYS A 95 -5.14 -13.13 -7.91
CA LYS A 95 -5.08 -14.59 -7.69
C LYS A 95 -4.65 -15.34 -8.94
N GLU A 96 -5.14 -14.94 -10.10
CA GLU A 96 -4.75 -15.53 -11.38
C GLU A 96 -3.27 -15.33 -11.67
N ALA A 97 -2.76 -14.11 -11.51
CA ALA A 97 -1.34 -13.81 -11.67
C ALA A 97 -0.47 -14.62 -10.68
N ARG A 98 -0.90 -14.72 -9.42
CA ARG A 98 -0.24 -15.57 -8.42
C ARG A 98 -0.20 -17.03 -8.86
N THR A 99 -1.32 -17.59 -9.32
CA THR A 99 -1.43 -18.97 -9.77
C THR A 99 -0.55 -19.23 -10.98
N ARG A 100 -0.60 -18.36 -12.00
CA ARG A 100 0.22 -18.49 -13.22
C ARG A 100 1.72 -18.40 -12.91
N SER A 101 2.10 -17.64 -11.88
CA SER A 101 3.50 -17.47 -11.49
C SER A 101 4.11 -18.73 -10.83
N GLY A 102 3.31 -19.57 -10.21
CA GLY A 102 3.74 -20.72 -9.41
C GLY A 102 4.59 -20.35 -8.18
N LYS A 103 4.65 -19.07 -7.81
CA LYS A 103 5.46 -18.57 -6.69
C LYS A 103 4.62 -18.31 -5.46
N GLU A 104 5.26 -18.36 -4.30
CA GLU A 104 4.67 -17.89 -3.06
C GLU A 104 4.61 -16.36 -3.06
N VAL A 105 3.40 -15.82 -3.13
CA VAL A 105 3.13 -14.37 -3.16
C VAL A 105 1.93 -14.08 -2.27
N PHE A 106 2.02 -13.04 -1.46
CA PHE A 106 0.92 -12.55 -0.64
C PHE A 106 0.15 -11.46 -1.38
N ILE A 107 -1.17 -11.46 -1.22
CA ILE A 107 -2.07 -10.46 -1.81
C ILE A 107 -2.49 -9.48 -0.72
N ALA A 108 -2.06 -8.23 -0.83
CA ALA A 108 -2.46 -7.15 0.05
C ALA A 108 -3.69 -6.44 -0.51
N GLY A 109 -4.81 -6.48 0.23
CA GLY A 109 -6.00 -5.72 -0.08
C GLY A 109 -5.78 -4.24 0.20
N SER A 110 -5.74 -3.42 -0.85
CA SER A 110 -5.56 -1.97 -0.73
C SER A 110 -6.81 -1.30 -0.19
N ILE A 111 -6.67 -0.56 0.90
CA ILE A 111 -7.70 0.26 1.55
C ILE A 111 -7.18 1.69 1.57
N GLY A 112 -7.70 2.54 0.69
CA GLY A 112 -7.33 3.94 0.60
C GLY A 112 -7.98 4.82 1.66
N PRO A 113 -7.64 6.12 1.69
CA PRO A 113 -8.14 7.06 2.71
C PRO A 113 -9.62 7.45 2.52
N SER A 114 -10.34 6.87 1.55
CA SER A 114 -11.60 7.37 1.00
C SER A 114 -11.43 8.74 0.32
N THR A 115 -12.45 9.20 -0.41
CA THR A 115 -12.48 10.55 -0.97
C THR A 115 -12.94 11.59 0.07
N ARG A 116 -13.32 11.14 1.28
CA ARG A 116 -13.87 11.97 2.36
C ARG A 116 -13.01 11.83 3.62
N ASN A 117 -12.45 12.93 4.10
CA ASN A 117 -11.70 12.98 5.37
C ASN A 117 -12.64 13.39 6.49
N ILE A 118 -12.84 12.52 7.48
CA ILE A 118 -13.77 12.75 8.59
C ILE A 118 -13.41 14.01 9.40
N SER A 119 -12.10 14.30 9.55
CA SER A 119 -11.63 15.49 10.27
C SER A 119 -11.90 16.83 9.54
N LEU A 120 -12.24 16.78 8.25
CA LEU A 120 -12.45 17.98 7.41
C LEU A 120 -13.87 18.12 6.89
N ALA A 121 -14.61 17.03 6.75
CA ALA A 121 -15.94 16.99 6.17
C ALA A 121 -17.02 17.25 7.24
N ILE A 122 -17.63 18.43 7.21
CA ILE A 122 -18.65 18.85 8.19
C ILE A 122 -19.94 18.01 8.07
N ASP A 123 -20.21 17.50 6.89
CA ASP A 123 -21.45 16.78 6.53
C ASP A 123 -21.29 15.25 6.54
N LEU A 124 -20.10 14.72 6.88
CA LEU A 124 -19.83 13.29 6.97
C LEU A 124 -19.93 12.83 8.43
N LYS A 125 -20.77 11.84 8.69
CA LYS A 125 -20.83 11.18 10.00
C LYS A 125 -19.84 10.01 10.05
N GLU A 126 -19.33 9.74 11.25
CA GLU A 126 -18.40 8.64 11.46
C GLU A 126 -19.01 7.28 11.10
N GLU A 127 -20.31 7.10 11.40
CA GLU A 127 -21.04 5.89 11.06
C GLU A 127 -21.14 5.65 9.55
N GLU A 128 -21.27 6.71 8.76
CA GLU A 128 -21.30 6.60 7.29
C GLU A 128 -19.94 6.18 6.71
N LEU A 129 -18.87 6.75 7.23
CA LEU A 129 -17.52 6.37 6.84
C LEU A 129 -17.20 4.94 7.28
N ARG A 130 -17.58 4.57 8.50
CA ARG A 130 -17.42 3.22 9.05
C ARG A 130 -18.15 2.18 8.19
N GLU A 131 -19.41 2.45 7.83
CA GLU A 131 -20.17 1.54 6.96
C GLU A 131 -19.55 1.42 5.58
N SER A 132 -19.04 2.53 5.02
CA SER A 132 -18.31 2.53 3.75
C SER A 132 -17.07 1.63 3.79
N TYR A 133 -16.24 1.75 4.83
CA TYR A 133 -15.10 0.86 5.02
C TYR A 133 -15.52 -0.58 5.28
N LYS A 134 -16.62 -0.81 6.01
CA LYS A 134 -17.12 -2.15 6.29
C LYS A 134 -17.47 -2.90 5.01
N VAL A 135 -18.20 -2.28 4.10
CA VAL A 135 -18.52 -2.88 2.80
C VAL A 135 -17.26 -3.27 2.02
N LEU A 136 -16.24 -2.40 2.00
CA LEU A 136 -14.97 -2.69 1.33
C LEU A 136 -14.21 -3.84 2.01
N ILE A 137 -14.05 -3.78 3.32
CA ILE A 137 -13.24 -4.73 4.09
C ILE A 137 -13.90 -6.13 4.11
N GLU A 138 -15.24 -6.20 4.25
CA GLU A 138 -15.96 -7.46 4.12
C GLU A 138 -15.81 -8.07 2.72
N ALA A 139 -15.83 -7.25 1.65
CA ALA A 139 -15.58 -7.73 0.30
C ALA A 139 -14.16 -8.26 0.12
N LEU A 140 -13.14 -7.53 0.61
CA LEU A 140 -11.74 -7.97 0.60
C LEU A 140 -11.54 -9.28 1.37
N ASN A 141 -12.14 -9.40 2.56
CA ASN A 141 -12.06 -10.59 3.39
C ASN A 141 -12.74 -11.79 2.71
N ARG A 142 -13.94 -11.61 2.20
CA ARG A 142 -14.69 -12.65 1.46
C ARG A 142 -13.91 -13.16 0.26
N GLU A 143 -13.24 -12.28 -0.45
CA GLU A 143 -12.39 -12.64 -1.58
C GLU A 143 -11.02 -13.19 -1.14
N GLY A 144 -10.68 -13.20 0.15
CA GLY A 144 -9.52 -13.87 0.71
C GLY A 144 -8.20 -13.16 0.42
N VAL A 145 -8.06 -11.92 0.88
CA VAL A 145 -6.77 -11.22 0.95
C VAL A 145 -5.88 -11.82 2.04
N ASP A 146 -4.58 -11.72 1.87
CA ASP A 146 -3.60 -12.19 2.85
C ASP A 146 -3.23 -11.08 3.87
N ILE A 147 -3.40 -9.81 3.50
CA ILE A 147 -3.01 -8.62 4.27
C ILE A 147 -4.05 -7.52 4.03
N PHE A 148 -4.44 -6.78 5.06
CA PHE A 148 -5.10 -5.47 4.91
C PHE A 148 -4.04 -4.37 4.85
N LEU A 149 -3.94 -3.67 3.74
CA LEU A 149 -3.03 -2.54 3.54
C LEU A 149 -3.82 -1.23 3.60
N ILE A 150 -3.82 -0.58 4.76
CA ILE A 150 -4.40 0.76 4.93
C ILE A 150 -3.31 1.75 4.50
N GLU A 151 -3.46 2.31 3.30
CA GLU A 151 -2.39 3.07 2.67
C GLU A 151 -2.78 4.50 2.28
N SER A 152 -1.77 5.33 2.04
CA SER A 152 -1.91 6.75 1.69
C SER A 152 -2.69 7.55 2.73
N ILE A 153 -2.52 7.21 3.99
CA ILE A 153 -3.21 7.84 5.11
C ILE A 153 -2.88 9.34 5.14
N THR A 154 -3.92 10.14 4.94
CA THR A 154 -3.88 11.60 5.06
C THR A 154 -4.64 12.06 6.30
N ASP A 155 -5.65 11.31 6.72
CA ASP A 155 -6.41 11.50 7.97
C ASP A 155 -6.27 10.25 8.84
N VAL A 156 -5.66 10.41 10.01
CA VAL A 156 -5.43 9.28 10.91
C VAL A 156 -6.74 8.71 11.45
N ARG A 157 -7.78 9.54 11.66
CA ARG A 157 -9.07 9.03 12.14
C ARG A 157 -9.74 8.13 11.10
N ASN A 158 -9.64 8.45 9.79
CA ASN A 158 -10.08 7.53 8.75
C ASN A 158 -9.38 6.16 8.86
N ALA A 159 -8.06 6.18 9.08
CA ALA A 159 -7.29 4.94 9.21
C ALA A 159 -7.63 4.14 10.47
N GLU A 160 -7.92 4.82 11.59
CA GLU A 160 -8.38 4.16 12.82
C GLU A 160 -9.72 3.47 12.60
N ILE A 161 -10.69 4.15 11.98
CA ILE A 161 -12.02 3.58 11.66
C ILE A 161 -11.86 2.36 10.75
N ALA A 162 -11.03 2.45 9.71
CA ALA A 162 -10.76 1.31 8.83
C ALA A 162 -10.14 0.13 9.60
N ALA A 163 -9.20 0.40 10.51
CA ALA A 163 -8.54 -0.62 11.32
C ALA A 163 -9.48 -1.27 12.34
N GLU A 164 -10.35 -0.48 12.98
CA GLU A 164 -11.41 -1.00 13.86
C GLU A 164 -12.27 -2.01 13.10
N VAL A 165 -12.70 -1.65 11.88
CA VAL A 165 -13.49 -2.54 11.01
C VAL A 165 -12.69 -3.77 10.59
N CYS A 166 -11.40 -3.64 10.24
CA CYS A 166 -10.56 -4.78 9.92
C CYS A 166 -10.51 -5.79 11.08
N ARG A 167 -10.38 -5.30 12.32
CA ARG A 167 -10.35 -6.16 13.52
C ARG A 167 -11.70 -6.80 13.84
N GLU A 168 -12.80 -6.15 13.51
CA GLU A 168 -14.14 -6.72 13.66
C GLU A 168 -14.43 -7.79 12.62
N VAL A 169 -14.05 -7.54 11.36
CA VAL A 169 -14.35 -8.45 10.23
C VAL A 169 -13.42 -9.66 10.23
N SER A 170 -12.13 -9.47 10.49
CA SER A 170 -11.13 -10.54 10.40
C SER A 170 -9.90 -10.22 11.24
N PRO A 171 -9.95 -10.49 12.55
CA PRO A 171 -8.87 -10.17 13.48
C PRO A 171 -7.55 -10.90 13.17
N GLU A 172 -7.60 -12.04 12.46
CA GLU A 172 -6.45 -12.85 12.08
C GLU A 172 -5.68 -12.30 10.87
N VAL A 173 -6.34 -11.49 10.01
CA VAL A 173 -5.67 -10.89 8.86
C VAL A 173 -4.77 -9.75 9.33
N PRO A 174 -3.46 -9.79 9.05
CA PRO A 174 -2.54 -8.75 9.49
C PRO A 174 -2.81 -7.42 8.78
N ILE A 175 -2.61 -6.32 9.52
CA ILE A 175 -2.74 -4.95 9.01
C ILE A 175 -1.37 -4.34 8.80
N ILE A 176 -1.18 -3.65 7.67
CA ILE A 176 -0.06 -2.72 7.43
C ILE A 176 -0.64 -1.32 7.35
N PHE A 177 -0.06 -0.38 8.11
CA PHE A 177 -0.38 1.04 7.98
C PHE A 177 0.70 1.79 7.21
N SER A 178 0.26 2.61 6.26
CA SER A 178 1.16 3.43 5.46
C SER A 178 0.60 4.84 5.25
N ALA A 179 1.28 5.84 5.78
CA ALA A 179 0.84 7.23 5.68
C ALA A 179 1.57 8.00 4.56
N THR A 180 0.94 9.07 4.10
CA THR A 180 1.54 10.03 3.19
C THR A 180 2.19 11.17 3.97
N LEU A 181 3.41 11.54 3.58
CA LEU A 181 4.21 12.56 4.24
C LEU A 181 4.03 13.94 3.60
N SER A 182 4.18 14.97 4.39
CA SER A 182 4.37 16.36 3.90
C SER A 182 5.81 16.58 3.41
N LYS A 183 6.05 17.78 2.85
CA LYS A 183 7.43 18.22 2.52
C LYS A 183 8.26 18.48 3.78
N ILE A 184 7.59 18.79 4.89
CA ILE A 184 8.25 19.05 6.18
C ILE A 184 8.59 17.70 6.80
N ASN A 185 9.86 17.47 7.07
CA ASN A 185 10.31 16.22 7.68
C ASN A 185 9.65 16.00 9.04
N GLY A 186 9.24 14.75 9.29
CA GLY A 186 8.60 14.35 10.54
C GLY A 186 7.10 14.64 10.64
N LEU A 187 6.48 15.17 9.57
CA LEU A 187 5.04 15.40 9.52
C LEU A 187 4.37 14.60 8.42
N LEU A 188 3.18 14.06 8.70
CA LEU A 188 2.27 13.52 7.70
C LEU A 188 1.69 14.66 6.83
N ALA A 189 1.05 14.30 5.73
CA ALA A 189 0.38 15.27 4.85
C ALA A 189 -0.68 16.13 5.59
N SER A 190 -1.30 15.57 6.63
CA SER A 190 -2.23 16.28 7.52
C SER A 190 -1.55 17.26 8.50
N GLY A 191 -0.22 17.29 8.58
CA GLY A 191 0.52 18.01 9.61
C GLY A 191 0.69 17.25 10.93
N ARG A 192 0.15 16.03 11.06
CA ARG A 192 0.32 15.21 12.27
C ARG A 192 1.77 14.73 12.38
N PRO A 193 2.41 14.84 13.58
CA PRO A 193 3.77 14.32 13.79
C PRO A 193 3.84 12.79 13.61
N VAL A 194 4.96 12.30 13.08
CA VAL A 194 5.25 10.85 12.92
C VAL A 194 5.15 10.12 14.25
N GLU A 195 5.65 10.70 15.35
CA GLU A 195 5.52 10.13 16.69
C GLU A 195 4.06 9.85 17.07
N LYS A 196 3.19 10.83 16.85
CA LYS A 196 1.75 10.69 17.14
C LYS A 196 1.05 9.67 16.24
N PHE A 197 1.44 9.60 14.97
CA PHE A 197 0.96 8.55 14.07
C PHE A 197 1.32 7.15 14.59
N VAL A 198 2.55 6.97 15.08
CA VAL A 198 2.97 5.68 15.67
C VAL A 198 2.10 5.33 16.87
N GLU A 199 1.88 6.27 17.79
CA GLU A 199 1.00 6.06 18.98
C GLU A 199 -0.41 5.64 18.56
N ASP A 200 -1.01 6.31 17.56
CA ASP A 200 -2.37 6.07 17.11
C ASP A 200 -2.57 4.67 16.53
N VAL A 201 -1.61 4.19 15.72
CA VAL A 201 -1.79 2.94 14.97
C VAL A 201 -1.24 1.70 15.69
N THR A 202 -0.32 1.87 16.64
CA THR A 202 0.31 0.73 17.35
C THR A 202 -0.71 -0.04 18.20
N LYS A 203 -1.77 0.59 18.70
CA LYS A 203 -2.86 -0.06 19.44
C LYS A 203 -3.60 -1.14 18.64
N PHE A 204 -3.49 -1.13 17.33
CA PHE A 204 -4.06 -2.14 16.43
C PHE A 204 -3.10 -3.32 16.16
N GLU A 205 -1.96 -3.39 16.81
CA GLU A 205 -0.95 -4.45 16.67
C GLU A 205 -0.61 -4.76 15.19
N PRO A 206 -0.17 -3.75 14.41
CA PRO A 206 0.08 -3.93 12.98
C PRO A 206 1.28 -4.82 12.71
N LEU A 207 1.26 -5.51 11.57
CA LEU A 207 2.39 -6.28 11.04
C LEU A 207 3.58 -5.37 10.69
N ALA A 208 3.30 -4.19 10.14
CA ALA A 208 4.29 -3.18 9.80
C ALA A 208 3.65 -1.79 9.76
N ILE A 209 4.47 -0.76 9.95
CA ILE A 209 4.04 0.64 9.81
C ILE A 209 5.04 1.43 8.98
N GLY A 210 4.58 2.44 8.26
CA GLY A 210 5.48 3.27 7.49
C GLY A 210 4.81 4.27 6.55
N PHE A 211 5.41 4.43 5.38
CA PHE A 211 5.04 5.52 4.47
C PHE A 211 5.03 5.08 3.01
N ASN A 212 4.08 5.64 2.25
CA ASN A 212 4.04 5.48 0.81
C ASN A 212 3.81 6.81 0.09
N CYS A 213 3.86 6.79 -1.24
CA CYS A 213 3.75 7.97 -2.10
C CYS A 213 4.73 9.08 -1.70
N SER A 214 4.19 10.17 -1.19
CA SER A 214 4.98 11.30 -0.64
C SER A 214 5.83 12.03 -1.69
N HIS A 215 6.90 12.68 -1.29
CA HIS A 215 7.72 13.54 -2.14
C HIS A 215 8.95 12.83 -2.75
N GLY A 216 8.88 11.51 -2.91
CA GLY A 216 9.93 10.69 -3.47
C GLY A 216 10.72 9.89 -2.43
N VAL A 217 11.69 9.12 -2.89
CA VAL A 217 12.39 8.11 -2.08
C VAL A 217 13.13 8.70 -0.88
N LYS A 218 13.77 9.87 -1.06
CA LYS A 218 14.53 10.50 0.04
C LYS A 218 13.62 10.93 1.20
N ASN A 219 12.48 11.54 0.89
CA ASN A 219 11.51 11.99 1.90
C ASN A 219 10.99 10.80 2.73
N VAL A 220 10.69 9.68 2.07
CA VAL A 220 10.24 8.45 2.75
C VAL A 220 11.37 7.87 3.61
N VAL A 221 12.58 7.75 3.10
CA VAL A 221 13.72 7.18 3.86
C VAL A 221 14.05 8.01 5.09
N ASP A 222 14.13 9.34 4.98
CA ASP A 222 14.39 10.23 6.12
C ASP A 222 13.30 10.08 7.20
N SER A 223 12.04 9.89 6.79
CA SER A 223 10.92 9.71 7.73
C SER A 223 10.87 8.29 8.32
N ILE A 224 11.28 7.26 7.57
CA ILE A 224 11.48 5.91 8.13
C ILE A 224 12.55 5.93 9.22
N GLU A 225 13.66 6.62 9.00
CA GLU A 225 14.69 6.78 10.03
C GLU A 225 14.14 7.43 11.30
N LEU A 226 13.32 8.46 11.14
CA LEU A 226 12.66 9.10 12.29
C LEU A 226 11.68 8.14 12.98
N LEU A 227 10.84 7.45 12.19
CA LEU A 227 9.86 6.48 12.70
C LEU A 227 10.51 5.39 13.56
N THR A 228 11.71 4.93 13.19
CA THR A 228 12.43 3.89 13.94
C THR A 228 12.84 4.30 15.35
N ARG A 229 12.77 5.59 15.70
CA ARG A 229 13.02 6.10 17.05
C ARG A 229 11.82 5.87 18.00
N PHE A 230 10.63 5.68 17.44
CA PHE A 230 9.38 5.59 18.19
C PHE A 230 8.79 4.18 18.23
N THR A 231 9.33 3.24 17.44
CA THR A 231 8.80 1.87 17.40
C THR A 231 9.87 0.85 17.01
N SER A 232 9.69 -0.39 17.51
CA SER A 232 10.44 -1.58 17.09
C SER A 232 9.71 -2.40 16.02
N LEU A 233 8.49 -2.02 15.62
CA LEU A 233 7.73 -2.72 14.58
C LEU A 233 8.49 -2.75 13.24
N PRO A 234 8.25 -3.78 12.39
CA PRO A 234 8.73 -3.78 11.03
C PRO A 234 8.31 -2.52 10.27
N THR A 235 9.23 -1.98 9.47
CA THR A 235 8.96 -0.77 8.68
C THR A 235 8.41 -1.10 7.30
N TYR A 236 7.57 -0.21 6.77
CA TYR A 236 7.04 -0.27 5.42
C TYR A 236 7.42 0.99 4.64
N ALA A 237 8.09 0.82 3.49
CA ALA A 237 8.53 1.94 2.65
C ALA A 237 8.17 1.71 1.18
N ALA A 238 7.20 2.45 0.67
CA ALA A 238 6.77 2.40 -0.73
C ALA A 238 6.74 3.81 -1.35
N PRO A 239 7.90 4.44 -1.58
CA PRO A 239 7.97 5.80 -2.11
C PRO A 239 7.49 5.89 -3.57
N SER A 240 6.97 7.08 -3.94
CA SER A 240 6.77 7.44 -5.35
C SER A 240 8.10 7.68 -6.05
N ALA A 241 8.10 7.68 -7.38
CA ALA A 241 9.26 8.09 -8.18
C ALA A 241 9.42 9.62 -8.24
N GLY A 242 9.14 10.31 -7.14
CA GLY A 242 9.09 11.76 -7.00
C GLY A 242 7.70 12.31 -7.28
N ILE A 243 7.61 13.64 -7.45
CA ILE A 243 6.37 14.33 -7.83
C ILE A 243 6.36 14.48 -9.35
N PRO A 244 5.26 14.09 -10.04
CA PRO A 244 5.19 14.19 -11.48
C PRO A 244 5.15 15.67 -11.94
N ASP A 245 5.71 15.92 -13.10
CA ASP A 245 5.59 17.20 -13.79
C ASP A 245 4.17 17.43 -14.38
N ALA A 246 3.94 18.56 -15.02
CA ALA A 246 2.66 18.89 -15.64
C ALA A 246 2.22 17.90 -16.74
N LYS A 247 3.15 17.11 -17.30
CA LYS A 247 2.88 16.06 -18.29
C LYS A 247 2.68 14.68 -17.65
N GLY A 248 2.73 14.59 -16.31
CA GLY A 248 2.59 13.35 -15.57
C GLY A 248 3.86 12.48 -15.53
N LYS A 249 5.02 13.01 -15.93
CA LYS A 249 6.29 12.30 -15.90
C LYS A 249 6.94 12.42 -14.52
N TYR A 250 7.31 11.28 -13.96
CA TYR A 250 8.01 11.19 -12.68
C TYR A 250 9.52 11.38 -12.84
N PRO A 251 10.17 12.21 -11.99
CA PRO A 251 11.56 12.62 -12.20
C PRO A 251 12.61 11.63 -11.68
N GLU A 252 12.28 10.76 -10.72
CA GLU A 252 13.27 9.86 -10.14
C GLU A 252 13.52 8.65 -11.04
N THR A 253 14.79 8.34 -11.27
CA THR A 253 15.21 7.17 -12.03
C THR A 253 15.27 5.93 -11.14
N VAL A 254 15.15 4.73 -11.73
CA VAL A 254 15.32 3.44 -11.06
C VAL A 254 16.62 3.40 -10.26
N LYS A 255 17.74 3.85 -10.87
CA LYS A 255 19.05 3.87 -10.23
C LYS A 255 19.06 4.71 -8.96
N LYS A 256 18.66 5.99 -9.04
CA LYS A 256 18.61 6.91 -7.90
C LYS A 256 17.71 6.36 -6.80
N HIS A 257 16.53 5.88 -7.16
CA HIS A 257 15.56 5.31 -6.24
C HIS A 257 16.15 4.12 -5.46
N THR A 258 16.71 3.16 -6.17
CA THR A 258 17.31 1.95 -5.55
C THR A 258 18.56 2.27 -4.73
N GLU A 259 19.42 3.21 -5.16
CA GLU A 259 20.61 3.62 -4.41
C GLU A 259 20.22 4.26 -3.07
N THR A 260 19.18 5.10 -3.05
CA THR A 260 18.67 5.70 -1.80
C THR A 260 18.10 4.64 -0.85
N LEU A 261 17.33 3.67 -1.37
CA LEU A 261 16.83 2.54 -0.58
C LEU A 261 17.96 1.65 -0.08
N ARG A 262 19.02 1.44 -0.87
CA ARG A 262 20.21 0.68 -0.45
C ARG A 262 20.87 1.30 0.77
N THR A 263 21.09 2.62 0.76
CA THR A 263 21.66 3.31 1.92
C THR A 263 20.81 3.10 3.18
N ALA A 264 19.48 3.09 3.05
CA ALA A 264 18.59 2.78 4.16
C ALA A 264 18.68 1.31 4.61
N ALA A 265 18.82 0.38 3.66
CA ALA A 265 19.00 -1.06 3.95
C ALA A 265 20.33 -1.35 4.66
N GLU A 266 21.42 -0.69 4.25
CA GLU A 266 22.75 -0.76 4.90
C GLU A 266 22.70 -0.32 6.37
N ARG A 267 21.81 0.61 6.68
CA ARG A 267 21.59 1.11 8.03
C ARG A 267 20.54 0.29 8.82
N GLY A 268 20.03 -0.79 8.26
CA GLY A 268 19.04 -1.65 8.91
C GLY A 268 17.68 -0.99 9.14
N LEU A 269 17.26 -0.08 8.27
CA LEU A 269 16.01 0.69 8.45
C LEU A 269 14.80 0.04 7.79
N LEU A 270 14.98 -0.92 6.88
CA LEU A 270 13.92 -1.44 6.01
C LEU A 270 13.49 -2.86 6.39
N SER A 271 12.18 -3.11 6.38
CA SER A 271 11.60 -4.46 6.54
C SER A 271 10.79 -4.87 5.31
N ILE A 272 9.84 -4.06 4.88
CA ILE A 272 9.04 -4.25 3.66
C ILE A 272 9.28 -3.04 2.77
N VAL A 273 9.70 -3.27 1.52
CA VAL A 273 10.03 -2.19 0.59
C VAL A 273 9.41 -2.43 -0.78
N GLY A 274 8.92 -1.38 -1.40
CA GLY A 274 8.34 -1.43 -2.74
C GLY A 274 8.30 -0.07 -3.39
N GLY A 275 7.34 0.12 -4.29
CA GLY A 275 7.14 1.40 -4.96
C GLY A 275 5.68 1.87 -4.90
N CYS A 276 5.48 3.17 -5.13
CA CYS A 276 4.19 3.81 -5.28
C CYS A 276 4.18 4.58 -6.63
N CYS A 277 3.38 5.62 -6.74
CA CYS A 277 3.15 6.36 -7.99
C CYS A 277 4.42 6.59 -8.82
N GLY A 278 4.32 6.32 -10.13
CA GLY A 278 5.41 6.47 -11.09
C GLY A 278 6.45 5.34 -11.11
N THR A 279 6.40 4.38 -10.17
CA THR A 279 7.28 3.21 -10.21
C THR A 279 6.68 2.10 -11.08
N THR A 280 7.53 1.23 -11.61
CA THR A 280 7.19 0.14 -12.54
C THR A 280 7.83 -1.18 -12.08
N ALA A 281 7.54 -2.28 -12.77
CA ALA A 281 8.20 -3.57 -12.54
C ALA A 281 9.73 -3.50 -12.66
N GLU A 282 10.29 -2.51 -13.37
CA GLU A 282 11.72 -2.28 -13.41
C GLU A 282 12.28 -1.82 -12.06
N TYR A 283 11.56 -0.92 -11.37
CA TYR A 283 11.88 -0.53 -9.99
C TYR A 283 11.80 -1.74 -9.06
N THR A 284 10.72 -2.52 -9.15
CA THR A 284 10.56 -3.75 -8.34
C THR A 284 11.74 -4.69 -8.56
N ARG A 285 12.20 -4.89 -9.80
CA ARG A 285 13.36 -5.75 -10.11
C ARG A 285 14.64 -5.24 -9.47
N SER A 286 14.91 -3.94 -9.59
CA SER A 286 16.09 -3.32 -9.01
C SER A 286 16.07 -3.39 -7.48
N ILE A 287 14.90 -3.11 -6.87
CA ILE A 287 14.70 -3.24 -5.42
C ILE A 287 14.87 -4.70 -4.97
N ALA A 288 14.32 -5.67 -5.70
CA ALA A 288 14.45 -7.08 -5.35
C ALA A 288 15.90 -7.59 -5.44
N GLN A 289 16.65 -7.12 -6.41
CA GLN A 289 18.09 -7.41 -6.51
C GLN A 289 18.84 -6.84 -5.30
N MET A 290 18.54 -5.62 -4.90
CA MET A 290 19.13 -4.98 -3.73
C MET A 290 18.75 -5.73 -2.43
N ALA A 291 17.46 -5.98 -2.22
CA ALA A 291 16.90 -6.53 -0.97
C ALA A 291 17.49 -7.89 -0.57
N ARG A 292 17.90 -8.71 -1.54
CA ARG A 292 18.54 -10.03 -1.30
C ARG A 292 19.86 -9.96 -0.51
N HIS A 293 20.51 -8.81 -0.51
CA HIS A 293 21.81 -8.62 0.13
C HIS A 293 21.71 -8.09 1.57
N TYR A 294 20.50 -7.77 2.03
CA TYR A 294 20.29 -7.15 3.34
C TYR A 294 19.23 -7.90 4.16
N LYS A 295 19.46 -7.92 5.47
CA LYS A 295 18.46 -8.40 6.43
C LYS A 295 17.41 -7.32 6.65
N ALA A 296 16.19 -7.75 6.93
CA ALA A 296 15.16 -6.83 7.38
C ALA A 296 15.53 -6.23 8.74
N ARG A 297 15.02 -5.05 9.03
CA ARG A 297 15.11 -4.41 10.34
C ARG A 297 14.56 -5.36 11.41
N LYS A 298 15.31 -5.47 12.52
CA LYS A 298 14.93 -6.25 13.71
C LYS A 298 14.14 -5.41 14.70
#